data_5747b6447334e39d98ff98a5a25d105e
#
_entry.id   5747b6447334e39d98ff98a5a25d105e
#
_cell.length_a   1.000
_cell.length_b   1.000
_cell.length_c   1.000
_cell.angle_alpha   90.00
_cell.angle_beta   90.00
_cell.angle_gamma   90.00
#
_symmetry.space_group_name_H-M   'P 1'
#
loop_
_entity.id
_entity.type
_entity.pdbx_description
1 polymer ?
#
loop_
_entity_poly.entity_id
_entity_poly.type
_entity_poly.pdbx_seq_one_letter_code
_entity_poly.pdbx_strand_id
1 'polypeptide(L)'
;MAEFPLILQLAIEVAFAVLAIRTVASWMRQPDRRHGNLAIALGSLALLILLAPALGGGGPTAQLLTDIGVVLFLVSGYGLLTFRDSFVPFRRRTTLLLTASIVAVGLLAIVLQLPADPESRHTPAQTLVLVAIVGLWSFCVLEPIVTFWLAARGRPAVEKARLRAISAGYAGLLAVVIIGTLAGSIINWLTVAVDVLALAIVPVLYVAFFPPAWLRRIWRQPEEDEFRHALHDLLLYSRNRSTLAERALGWAERLVGGEAAFMLDSDGSVLATRGIQPADAATLSARSSFLKLDGREDRNTPWRLGSSLVVPLDLSQGRGAMVIVSGRLSPMFADDELSRLRQYAASISAGLDRVTLTSKIAELERAKTDFLNIASHELRGPMTVIKGYLTMLDAGALGEISPKARSVVPLLISKSDEVNWMIEQMIEASRLEEGRLALKKQRTDIVELTEGTVDGVRMLLSGHDLKVDTPKQPLEAEVDPDRFQIVLRNLLSNASKYSTPGSEIEVHVRRVDGVAQVSVRDEGVGISKQDQANLFARFARIENAAHVQGTGLGLWLSREIARMHDGDLTVESESGVGTTFTFSVPLSN
;
A
#
# COMPACT_ATOMS: atom_id res chain seq x y z
N MET A 1 37.93 -15.93 50.84
CA MET A 1 36.68 -16.51 50.36
C MET A 1 35.44 -15.94 51.09
N ALA A 2 35.56 -15.37 52.28
CA ALA A 2 34.40 -14.81 52.99
C ALA A 2 33.82 -13.50 52.42
N GLU A 3 34.58 -12.77 51.62
CA GLU A 3 34.11 -11.50 51.01
C GLU A 3 33.22 -11.69 49.75
N PHE A 4 33.33 -12.83 49.06
CA PHE A 4 32.58 -13.07 47.81
C PHE A 4 31.05 -13.13 48.00
N PRO A 5 30.50 -13.83 49.02
CA PRO A 5 29.06 -13.83 49.26
C PRO A 5 28.52 -12.44 49.61
N LEU A 6 29.27 -11.64 50.36
CA LEU A 6 28.88 -10.28 50.76
C LEU A 6 28.81 -9.33 49.53
N ILE A 7 29.81 -9.43 48.64
CA ILE A 7 29.82 -8.64 47.40
C ILE A 7 28.62 -9.04 46.49
N LEU A 8 28.32 -10.33 46.39
CA LEU A 8 27.23 -10.86 45.60
C LEU A 8 25.87 -10.39 46.14
N GLN A 9 25.70 -10.46 47.49
CA GLN A 9 24.49 -9.96 48.14
C GLN A 9 24.29 -8.46 47.90
N LEU A 10 25.32 -7.63 48.07
CA LEU A 10 25.27 -6.20 47.81
C LEU A 10 24.93 -5.91 46.35
N ALA A 11 25.47 -6.71 45.42
CA ALA A 11 25.17 -6.57 44.00
C ALA A 11 23.67 -6.86 43.68
N ILE A 12 23.08 -7.87 44.35
CA ILE A 12 21.66 -8.21 44.24
C ILE A 12 20.79 -7.06 44.77
N GLU A 13 21.11 -6.55 45.97
CA GLU A 13 20.40 -5.45 46.63
C GLU A 13 20.38 -4.20 45.72
N VAL A 14 21.54 -3.80 45.18
CA VAL A 14 21.66 -2.66 44.28
C VAL A 14 20.89 -2.91 42.99
N ALA A 15 20.99 -4.09 42.41
CA ALA A 15 20.33 -4.42 41.15
C ALA A 15 18.79 -4.37 41.27
N PHE A 16 18.23 -4.95 42.34
CA PHE A 16 16.78 -4.88 42.59
C PHE A 16 16.32 -3.47 42.96
N ALA A 17 17.11 -2.70 43.72
CA ALA A 17 16.81 -1.31 44.03
C ALA A 17 16.75 -0.45 42.76
N VAL A 18 17.70 -0.60 41.85
CA VAL A 18 17.70 0.10 40.54
C VAL A 18 16.46 -0.28 39.74
N LEU A 19 16.10 -1.56 39.68
CA LEU A 19 14.92 -2.03 38.97
C LEU A 19 13.62 -1.44 39.56
N ALA A 20 13.51 -1.42 40.90
CA ALA A 20 12.39 -0.84 41.63
C ALA A 20 12.26 0.68 41.38
N ILE A 21 13.35 1.42 41.51
CA ILE A 21 13.37 2.87 41.24
C ILE A 21 12.92 3.15 39.80
N ARG A 22 13.39 2.37 38.84
CA ARG A 22 13.02 2.53 37.42
C ARG A 22 11.54 2.27 37.21
N THR A 23 10.94 1.27 37.85
CA THR A 23 9.51 0.96 37.74
C THR A 23 8.65 2.03 38.38
N VAL A 24 9.03 2.54 39.55
CA VAL A 24 8.36 3.66 40.22
C VAL A 24 8.44 4.93 39.38
N ALA A 25 9.62 5.26 38.85
CA ALA A 25 9.81 6.41 37.98
C ALA A 25 8.95 6.30 36.67
N SER A 26 8.82 5.09 36.15
CA SER A 26 7.93 4.82 34.99
C SER A 26 6.45 5.05 35.34
N TRP A 27 6.03 4.58 36.52
CA TRP A 27 4.68 4.82 37.03
C TRP A 27 4.38 6.30 37.27
N MET A 28 5.32 7.04 37.84
CA MET A 28 5.16 8.49 38.03
C MET A 28 5.00 9.26 36.71
N ARG A 29 5.63 8.80 35.65
CA ARG A 29 5.50 9.40 34.30
C ARG A 29 4.20 9.02 33.61
N GLN A 30 3.71 7.81 33.85
CA GLN A 30 2.48 7.26 33.25
C GLN A 30 1.68 6.56 34.35
N PRO A 31 0.82 7.29 35.09
CA PRO A 31 0.07 6.76 36.23
C PRO A 31 -1.11 5.91 35.73
N ASP A 32 -0.82 4.67 35.32
CA ASP A 32 -1.82 3.67 35.00
C ASP A 32 -1.76 2.46 35.95
N ARG A 33 -2.80 1.63 35.94
CA ARG A 33 -2.90 0.44 36.80
C ARG A 33 -1.76 -0.56 36.59
N ARG A 34 -1.21 -0.64 35.38
CA ARG A 34 -0.17 -1.61 35.01
C ARG A 34 1.18 -1.24 35.59
N HIS A 35 1.60 0.01 35.35
CA HIS A 35 2.85 0.52 35.92
C HIS A 35 2.78 0.56 37.45
N GLY A 36 1.60 0.87 38.02
CA GLY A 36 1.39 0.85 39.45
C GLY A 36 1.53 -0.55 40.07
N ASN A 37 0.88 -1.57 39.50
CA ASN A 37 0.98 -2.95 39.97
C ASN A 37 2.40 -3.50 39.87
N LEU A 38 3.10 -3.17 38.77
CA LEU A 38 4.51 -3.55 38.61
C LEU A 38 5.43 -2.85 39.61
N ALA A 39 5.21 -1.56 39.87
CA ALA A 39 5.98 -0.79 40.87
C ALA A 39 5.76 -1.33 42.29
N ILE A 40 4.53 -1.72 42.64
CA ILE A 40 4.22 -2.39 43.92
C ILE A 40 4.94 -3.74 43.98
N ALA A 41 4.85 -4.56 42.94
CA ALA A 41 5.46 -5.89 42.93
C ALA A 41 6.99 -5.85 43.11
N LEU A 42 7.67 -5.10 42.26
CA LEU A 42 9.13 -5.02 42.27
C LEU A 42 9.67 -4.13 43.40
N GLY A 43 8.90 -3.12 43.80
CA GLY A 43 9.22 -2.28 44.95
C GLY A 43 9.16 -3.05 46.26
N SER A 44 8.10 -3.83 46.50
CA SER A 44 8.00 -4.68 47.69
C SER A 44 9.06 -5.80 47.70
N LEU A 45 9.40 -6.37 46.56
CA LEU A 45 10.46 -7.38 46.43
C LEU A 45 11.85 -6.76 46.72
N ALA A 46 12.15 -5.59 46.19
CA ALA A 46 13.39 -4.89 46.47
C ALA A 46 13.51 -4.49 47.94
N LEU A 47 12.42 -4.02 48.54
CA LEU A 47 12.38 -3.65 49.96
C LEU A 47 12.60 -4.88 50.84
N LEU A 48 12.03 -6.04 50.50
CA LEU A 48 12.26 -7.32 51.18
C LEU A 48 13.74 -7.72 51.13
N ILE A 49 14.38 -7.63 49.99
CA ILE A 49 15.79 -7.96 49.79
C ILE A 49 16.68 -7.02 50.60
N LEU A 50 16.38 -5.71 50.62
CA LEU A 50 17.12 -4.72 51.43
C LEU A 50 16.95 -4.92 52.94
N LEU A 51 15.83 -5.49 53.40
CA LEU A 51 15.59 -5.82 54.80
C LEU A 51 16.16 -7.18 55.20
N ALA A 52 16.48 -8.06 54.25
CA ALA A 52 16.95 -9.42 54.50
C ALA A 52 18.14 -9.51 55.50
N PRO A 53 19.17 -8.64 55.42
CA PRO A 53 20.29 -8.67 56.39
C PRO A 53 19.88 -8.37 57.85
N ALA A 54 18.75 -7.66 58.04
CA ALA A 54 18.27 -7.27 59.37
C ALA A 54 17.29 -8.29 59.98
N LEU A 55 16.85 -9.29 59.22
CA LEU A 55 15.83 -10.28 59.64
C LEU A 55 16.39 -11.35 60.61
N GLY A 56 17.70 -11.58 60.69
CA GLY A 56 18.35 -12.59 61.57
C GLY A 56 18.69 -12.14 62.99
N GLY A 57 18.26 -10.96 63.44
CA GLY A 57 18.54 -10.41 64.75
C GLY A 57 17.58 -10.94 65.81
N GLY A 58 18.01 -10.91 67.08
CA GLY A 58 17.17 -11.25 68.23
C GLY A 58 16.42 -10.03 68.80
N GLY A 59 15.25 -10.24 69.42
CA GLY A 59 14.48 -9.24 70.13
C GLY A 59 13.19 -8.74 69.40
N PRO A 60 12.44 -7.84 70.03
CA PRO A 60 11.14 -7.40 69.51
C PRO A 60 11.22 -6.66 68.18
N THR A 61 12.32 -6.02 67.86
CA THR A 61 12.55 -5.34 66.58
C THR A 61 12.74 -6.35 65.44
N ALA A 62 13.37 -7.50 65.70
CA ALA A 62 13.54 -8.56 64.72
C ALA A 62 12.19 -9.22 64.37
N GLN A 63 11.30 -9.41 65.36
CA GLN A 63 9.96 -9.93 65.12
C GLN A 63 9.13 -8.98 64.24
N LEU A 64 9.17 -7.67 64.53
CA LEU A 64 8.50 -6.68 63.70
C LEU A 64 9.03 -6.69 62.25
N LEU A 65 10.33 -6.78 62.05
CA LEU A 65 10.94 -6.86 60.73
C LEU A 65 10.53 -8.14 59.98
N THR A 66 10.43 -9.29 60.69
CA THR A 66 9.95 -10.55 60.12
C THR A 66 8.49 -10.42 59.64
N ASP A 67 7.62 -9.83 60.47
CA ASP A 67 6.22 -9.60 60.09
C ASP A 67 6.11 -8.68 58.87
N ILE A 68 6.89 -7.60 58.83
CA ILE A 68 6.99 -6.73 57.64
C ILE A 68 7.49 -7.51 56.43
N GLY A 69 8.51 -8.35 56.58
CA GLY A 69 9.06 -9.20 55.53
C GLY A 69 8.02 -10.15 54.91
N VAL A 70 7.21 -10.79 55.76
CA VAL A 70 6.10 -11.66 55.29
C VAL A 70 5.07 -10.87 54.49
N VAL A 71 4.69 -9.69 54.95
CA VAL A 71 3.75 -8.84 54.24
C VAL A 71 4.33 -8.41 52.89
N LEU A 72 5.58 -7.94 52.85
CA LEU A 72 6.25 -7.55 51.61
C LEU A 72 6.36 -8.70 50.60
N PHE A 73 6.67 -9.91 51.10
CA PHE A 73 6.75 -11.10 50.27
C PHE A 73 5.39 -11.43 49.62
N LEU A 74 4.31 -11.46 50.40
CA LEU A 74 2.96 -11.70 49.89
C LEU A 74 2.49 -10.59 48.94
N VAL A 75 2.78 -9.32 49.26
CA VAL A 75 2.44 -8.17 48.42
C VAL A 75 3.22 -8.22 47.08
N SER A 76 4.49 -8.68 47.11
CA SER A 76 5.24 -8.83 45.85
C SER A 76 4.60 -9.84 44.92
N GLY A 77 4.23 -11.03 45.41
CA GLY A 77 3.53 -12.04 44.62
C GLY A 77 2.16 -11.56 44.11
N TYR A 78 1.37 -10.94 44.97
CA TYR A 78 0.09 -10.35 44.59
C TYR A 78 0.24 -9.24 43.57
N GLY A 79 1.27 -8.40 43.68
CA GLY A 79 1.59 -7.37 42.69
C GLY A 79 1.92 -7.93 41.31
N LEU A 80 2.69 -9.03 41.24
CA LEU A 80 2.98 -9.75 40.01
C LEU A 80 1.71 -10.34 39.37
N LEU A 81 0.83 -10.92 40.20
CA LEU A 81 -0.45 -11.45 39.74
C LEU A 81 -1.41 -10.35 39.26
N THR A 82 -1.52 -9.23 39.96
CA THR A 82 -2.36 -8.09 39.56
C THR A 82 -1.78 -7.33 38.37
N PHE A 83 -0.47 -7.35 38.18
CA PHE A 83 0.15 -6.90 36.95
C PHE A 83 -0.37 -7.73 35.75
N ARG A 84 -0.39 -9.06 35.86
CA ARG A 84 -0.99 -9.94 34.85
C ARG A 84 -2.51 -9.69 34.68
N ASP A 85 -3.27 -9.50 35.76
CA ASP A 85 -4.70 -9.17 35.74
C ASP A 85 -5.01 -7.89 34.95
N SER A 86 -4.07 -6.96 34.91
CA SER A 86 -4.17 -5.74 34.12
C SER A 86 -4.22 -5.99 32.60
N PHE A 87 -3.79 -7.16 32.14
CA PHE A 87 -3.80 -7.57 30.72
C PHE A 87 -4.93 -8.55 30.43
N VAL A 88 -5.10 -9.55 31.28
CA VAL A 88 -6.14 -10.57 31.13
C VAL A 88 -6.92 -10.63 32.45
N PRO A 89 -8.04 -9.90 32.58
CA PRO A 89 -8.73 -9.79 33.85
C PRO A 89 -9.29 -11.13 34.32
N PHE A 90 -9.11 -11.41 35.60
CA PHE A 90 -9.80 -12.50 36.27
C PHE A 90 -11.31 -12.24 36.40
N ARG A 91 -12.07 -13.29 36.63
CA ARG A 91 -13.44 -13.15 37.09
C ARG A 91 -13.43 -12.48 38.48
N ARG A 92 -14.31 -11.52 38.72
CA ARG A 92 -14.39 -10.76 39.97
C ARG A 92 -14.36 -11.65 41.23
N ARG A 93 -15.01 -12.82 41.19
CA ARG A 93 -14.99 -13.81 42.28
C ARG A 93 -13.59 -14.37 42.54
N THR A 94 -12.83 -14.68 41.50
CA THR A 94 -11.46 -15.21 41.62
C THR A 94 -10.53 -14.19 42.24
N THR A 95 -10.60 -12.91 41.82
CA THR A 95 -9.81 -11.83 42.39
C THR A 95 -10.13 -11.63 43.86
N LEU A 96 -11.40 -11.64 44.26
CA LEU A 96 -11.83 -11.51 45.65
C LEU A 96 -11.33 -12.68 46.50
N LEU A 97 -11.44 -13.91 46.04
CA LEU A 97 -10.94 -15.10 46.75
C LEU A 97 -9.43 -15.06 46.94
N LEU A 98 -8.67 -14.71 45.91
CA LEU A 98 -7.21 -14.61 46.00
C LEU A 98 -6.80 -13.50 46.97
N THR A 99 -7.41 -12.32 46.91
CA THR A 99 -7.13 -11.22 47.85
C THR A 99 -7.47 -11.62 49.27
N ALA A 100 -8.63 -12.26 49.49
CA ALA A 100 -9.01 -12.73 50.83
C ALA A 100 -8.04 -13.81 51.36
N SER A 101 -7.58 -14.73 50.51
CA SER A 101 -6.59 -15.76 50.90
C SER A 101 -5.25 -15.14 51.29
N ILE A 102 -4.76 -14.16 50.53
CA ILE A 102 -3.50 -13.47 50.83
C ILE A 102 -3.57 -12.73 52.17
N VAL A 103 -4.67 -11.99 52.38
CA VAL A 103 -4.89 -11.26 53.64
C VAL A 103 -5.04 -12.24 54.82
N ALA A 104 -5.81 -13.32 54.65
CA ALA A 104 -6.00 -14.32 55.71
C ALA A 104 -4.68 -15.01 56.10
N VAL A 105 -3.88 -15.43 55.12
CA VAL A 105 -2.57 -16.09 55.37
C VAL A 105 -1.57 -15.09 56.02
N GLY A 106 -1.57 -13.83 55.56
CA GLY A 106 -0.72 -12.79 56.16
C GLY A 106 -1.09 -12.49 57.62
N LEU A 107 -2.38 -12.35 57.92
CA LEU A 107 -2.87 -12.15 59.28
C LEU A 107 -2.55 -13.36 60.20
N LEU A 108 -2.72 -14.57 59.67
CA LEU A 108 -2.42 -15.80 60.42
C LEU A 108 -0.92 -15.91 60.72
N ALA A 109 -0.07 -15.48 59.80
CA ALA A 109 1.38 -15.45 60.00
C ALA A 109 1.79 -14.50 61.13
N ILE A 110 1.18 -13.31 61.18
CA ILE A 110 1.43 -12.32 62.25
C ILE A 110 0.90 -12.83 63.59
N VAL A 111 -0.31 -13.40 63.63
CA VAL A 111 -0.91 -13.92 64.88
C VAL A 111 -0.09 -15.09 65.47
N LEU A 112 0.42 -15.98 64.63
CA LEU A 112 1.24 -17.11 65.07
C LEU A 112 2.70 -16.76 65.38
N GLN A 113 3.09 -15.51 65.20
CA GLN A 113 4.43 -14.98 65.44
C GLN A 113 5.50 -15.92 64.87
N LEU A 114 5.67 -15.93 63.57
CA LEU A 114 6.73 -16.74 62.91
C LEU A 114 8.09 -16.36 63.48
N PRO A 115 8.90 -17.35 63.91
CA PRO A 115 10.18 -17.05 64.54
C PRO A 115 11.09 -16.27 63.60
N ALA A 116 11.77 -15.25 64.15
CA ALA A 116 12.73 -14.46 63.38
C ALA A 116 14.04 -15.23 63.12
N ASP A 117 14.37 -16.22 63.97
CA ASP A 117 15.56 -17.06 63.81
C ASP A 117 15.22 -18.29 62.94
N PRO A 118 15.87 -18.45 61.78
CA PRO A 118 15.65 -19.59 60.88
C PRO A 118 15.99 -20.96 61.49
N GLU A 119 16.89 -21.00 62.53
CA GLU A 119 17.30 -22.24 63.17
C GLU A 119 16.34 -22.65 64.30
N SER A 120 15.39 -21.82 64.69
CA SER A 120 14.41 -22.12 65.70
C SER A 120 13.43 -23.21 65.30
N ARG A 121 13.00 -24.10 66.24
CA ARG A 121 12.01 -25.14 65.98
C ARG A 121 10.63 -24.50 65.75
N HIS A 122 10.08 -24.69 64.53
CA HIS A 122 8.72 -24.28 64.19
C HIS A 122 7.69 -25.23 64.80
N THR A 123 6.62 -24.69 65.36
CA THR A 123 5.44 -25.48 65.70
C THR A 123 4.76 -26.01 64.41
N PRO A 124 4.02 -27.12 64.48
CA PRO A 124 3.29 -27.64 63.28
C PRO A 124 2.39 -26.59 62.63
N ALA A 125 1.78 -25.69 63.40
CA ALA A 125 0.95 -24.60 62.89
C ALA A 125 1.76 -23.55 62.12
N GLN A 126 2.93 -23.18 62.67
CA GLN A 126 3.86 -22.25 62.01
C GLN A 126 4.42 -22.81 60.71
N THR A 127 4.76 -24.13 60.70
CA THR A 127 5.21 -24.82 59.46
C THR A 127 4.11 -24.83 58.40
N LEU A 128 2.84 -25.10 58.78
CA LEU A 128 1.72 -25.06 57.85
C LEU A 128 1.53 -23.68 57.23
N VAL A 129 1.62 -22.62 58.05
CA VAL A 129 1.50 -21.25 57.56
C VAL A 129 2.67 -20.86 56.67
N LEU A 130 3.90 -21.26 56.97
CA LEU A 130 5.05 -21.03 56.10
C LEU A 130 4.88 -21.70 54.73
N VAL A 131 4.44 -22.95 54.72
CA VAL A 131 4.12 -23.66 53.46
C VAL A 131 2.99 -22.96 52.70
N ALA A 132 1.96 -22.47 53.41
CA ALA A 132 0.88 -21.72 52.78
C ALA A 132 1.37 -20.38 52.18
N ILE A 133 2.25 -19.64 52.84
CA ILE A 133 2.86 -18.40 52.33
C ILE A 133 3.64 -18.69 51.05
N VAL A 134 4.56 -19.65 51.07
CA VAL A 134 5.39 -20.01 49.91
C VAL A 134 4.51 -20.57 48.77
N GLY A 135 3.54 -21.41 49.09
CA GLY A 135 2.62 -22.01 48.12
C GLY A 135 1.73 -20.97 47.42
N LEU A 136 1.19 -20.03 48.22
CA LEU A 136 0.33 -18.97 47.69
C LEU A 136 1.15 -17.98 46.84
N TRP A 137 2.34 -17.60 47.28
CA TRP A 137 3.24 -16.75 46.48
C TRP A 137 3.66 -17.45 45.19
N SER A 138 4.04 -18.74 45.27
CA SER A 138 4.39 -19.55 44.11
C SER A 138 3.26 -19.63 43.11
N PHE A 139 2.02 -19.78 43.55
CA PHE A 139 0.83 -19.74 42.70
C PHE A 139 0.68 -18.37 42.01
N CYS A 140 0.85 -17.27 42.76
CA CYS A 140 0.78 -15.90 42.23
C CYS A 140 1.81 -15.62 41.12
N VAL A 141 2.94 -16.36 41.11
CA VAL A 141 4.01 -16.21 40.12
C VAL A 141 3.85 -17.23 38.97
N LEU A 142 3.46 -18.49 39.29
CA LEU A 142 3.32 -19.56 38.31
C LEU A 142 2.22 -19.28 37.27
N GLU A 143 1.07 -18.77 37.72
CA GLU A 143 -0.04 -18.47 36.83
C GLU A 143 0.32 -17.45 35.74
N PRO A 144 0.95 -16.29 36.03
CA PRO A 144 1.46 -15.37 35.05
C PRO A 144 2.49 -15.96 34.08
N ILE A 145 3.38 -16.87 34.55
CA ILE A 145 4.34 -17.56 33.67
C ILE A 145 3.61 -18.28 32.54
N VAL A 146 2.62 -19.10 32.89
CA VAL A 146 1.85 -19.88 31.92
C VAL A 146 1.04 -18.95 31.01
N THR A 147 0.37 -17.97 31.60
CA THR A 147 -0.49 -17.05 30.83
C THR A 147 0.29 -16.22 29.82
N PHE A 148 1.43 -15.63 30.20
CA PHE A 148 2.25 -14.85 29.29
C PHE A 148 2.93 -15.71 28.23
N TRP A 149 3.35 -16.94 28.57
CA TRP A 149 3.91 -17.85 27.59
C TRP A 149 2.90 -18.27 26.52
N LEU A 150 1.67 -18.57 26.91
CA LEU A 150 0.59 -18.91 25.98
C LEU A 150 0.15 -17.69 25.17
N ALA A 151 0.05 -16.51 25.79
CA ALA A 151 -0.33 -15.27 25.14
C ALA A 151 0.72 -14.79 24.11
N ALA A 152 1.97 -15.24 24.22
CA ALA A 152 3.02 -14.93 23.25
C ALA A 152 2.83 -15.65 21.89
N ARG A 153 1.95 -16.66 21.81
CA ARG A 153 1.69 -17.38 20.55
C ARG A 153 0.91 -16.50 19.57
N GLY A 154 1.37 -16.43 18.32
CA GLY A 154 0.72 -15.63 17.27
C GLY A 154 0.87 -14.12 17.39
N ARG A 155 1.71 -13.62 18.31
CA ARG A 155 1.99 -12.18 18.46
C ARG A 155 3.19 -11.74 17.63
N PRO A 156 3.29 -10.42 17.30
CA PRO A 156 4.46 -9.83 16.63
C PRO A 156 5.77 -10.14 17.38
N ALA A 157 6.89 -10.17 16.65
CA ALA A 157 8.17 -10.64 17.19
C ALA A 157 8.61 -9.93 18.46
N VAL A 158 8.43 -8.61 18.56
CA VAL A 158 8.77 -7.81 19.75
C VAL A 158 7.88 -8.16 20.94
N GLU A 159 6.55 -8.23 20.75
CA GLU A 159 5.61 -8.60 21.81
C GLU A 159 5.86 -10.04 22.27
N LYS A 160 6.06 -10.95 21.32
CA LYS A 160 6.39 -12.35 21.60
C LYS A 160 7.67 -12.49 22.41
N ALA A 161 8.75 -11.80 22.01
CA ALA A 161 10.03 -11.81 22.73
C ALA A 161 9.88 -11.23 24.14
N ARG A 162 9.14 -10.15 24.30
CA ARG A 162 8.88 -9.47 25.56
C ARG A 162 8.06 -10.32 26.52
N LEU A 163 6.94 -10.91 26.07
CA LEU A 163 6.10 -11.79 26.87
C LEU A 163 6.88 -13.04 27.32
N ARG A 164 7.72 -13.60 26.43
CA ARG A 164 8.61 -14.71 26.78
C ARG A 164 9.68 -14.31 27.80
N ALA A 165 10.25 -13.11 27.67
CA ALA A 165 11.22 -12.59 28.63
C ALA A 165 10.58 -12.34 30.02
N ILE A 166 9.35 -11.80 30.09
CA ILE A 166 8.58 -11.67 31.32
C ILE A 166 8.34 -13.05 31.95
N SER A 167 7.87 -14.01 31.15
CA SER A 167 7.64 -15.39 31.61
C SER A 167 8.91 -16.03 32.13
N ALA A 168 10.05 -15.87 31.46
CA ALA A 168 11.36 -16.38 31.90
C ALA A 168 11.85 -15.70 33.17
N GLY A 169 11.69 -14.38 33.28
CA GLY A 169 12.03 -13.64 34.50
C GLY A 169 11.21 -14.10 35.72
N TYR A 170 9.91 -14.31 35.55
CA TYR A 170 9.03 -14.85 36.60
C TYR A 170 9.38 -16.30 36.94
N ALA A 171 9.70 -17.13 35.95
CA ALA A 171 10.17 -18.50 36.19
C ALA A 171 11.48 -18.52 36.98
N GLY A 172 12.37 -17.60 36.66
CA GLY A 172 13.60 -17.42 37.43
C GLY A 172 13.33 -17.00 38.89
N LEU A 173 12.45 -16.01 39.13
CA LEU A 173 12.05 -15.62 40.47
C LEU A 173 11.45 -16.80 41.26
N LEU A 174 10.57 -17.60 40.62
CA LEU A 174 10.00 -18.79 41.23
C LEU A 174 11.08 -19.82 41.57
N ALA A 175 12.05 -20.04 40.69
CA ALA A 175 13.16 -20.94 40.90
C ALA A 175 14.04 -20.51 42.07
N VAL A 176 14.37 -19.20 42.19
CA VAL A 176 15.12 -18.65 43.32
C VAL A 176 14.43 -18.94 44.63
N VAL A 177 13.14 -18.70 44.76
CA VAL A 177 12.38 -18.94 45.99
C VAL A 177 12.30 -20.44 46.32
N ILE A 178 11.97 -21.30 45.35
CA ILE A 178 11.85 -22.75 45.57
C ILE A 178 13.20 -23.35 45.95
N ILE A 179 14.26 -23.05 45.21
CA ILE A 179 15.60 -23.58 45.48
C ILE A 179 16.13 -23.02 46.80
N GLY A 180 15.92 -21.72 47.05
CA GLY A 180 16.33 -21.09 48.32
C GLY A 180 15.65 -21.70 49.54
N THR A 181 14.34 -22.01 49.47
CA THR A 181 13.61 -22.66 50.56
C THR A 181 14.06 -24.12 50.78
N LEU A 182 14.44 -24.82 49.72
CA LEU A 182 14.96 -26.20 49.80
C LEU A 182 16.43 -26.25 50.22
N ALA A 183 17.21 -25.22 49.88
CA ALA A 183 18.65 -25.11 50.20
C ALA A 183 18.94 -24.75 51.67
N GLY A 184 17.96 -24.25 52.39
CA GLY A 184 18.03 -23.50 53.65
C GLY A 184 18.72 -24.12 54.86
N SER A 185 19.45 -25.26 54.73
CA SER A 185 20.30 -25.78 55.80
C SER A 185 21.35 -26.81 55.35
N ILE A 186 21.47 -27.13 54.10
CA ILE A 186 22.16 -28.38 53.71
C ILE A 186 23.50 -28.15 53.00
N ILE A 187 23.69 -27.07 52.19
CA ILE A 187 24.89 -26.97 51.35
C ILE A 187 25.25 -25.50 51.01
N ASN A 188 26.41 -25.00 51.54
CA ASN A 188 26.90 -23.62 51.30
C ASN A 188 27.09 -23.22 49.82
N TRP A 189 27.39 -24.15 48.91
CA TRP A 189 27.51 -23.83 47.47
C TRP A 189 26.17 -23.57 46.79
N LEU A 190 25.08 -24.15 47.31
CA LEU A 190 23.74 -23.98 46.76
C LEU A 190 23.18 -22.58 47.05
N THR A 191 23.50 -21.99 48.19
CA THR A 191 23.15 -20.59 48.50
C THR A 191 23.84 -19.63 47.54
N VAL A 192 25.13 -19.83 47.28
CA VAL A 192 25.87 -19.02 46.29
C VAL A 192 25.26 -19.19 44.89
N ALA A 193 24.84 -20.41 44.51
CA ALA A 193 24.19 -20.65 43.21
C ALA A 193 22.84 -19.92 43.10
N VAL A 194 22.06 -19.89 44.19
CA VAL A 194 20.77 -19.14 44.26
C VAL A 194 21.01 -17.64 44.12
N ASP A 195 22.05 -17.10 44.79
CA ASP A 195 22.39 -15.68 44.68
C ASP A 195 22.86 -15.30 43.29
N VAL A 196 23.68 -16.14 42.63
CA VAL A 196 24.08 -15.94 41.23
C VAL A 196 22.86 -15.97 40.31
N LEU A 197 21.92 -16.91 40.51
CA LEU A 197 20.67 -16.97 39.76
C LEU A 197 19.81 -15.72 39.99
N ALA A 198 19.70 -15.27 41.25
CA ALA A 198 18.95 -14.05 41.59
C ALA A 198 19.52 -12.82 40.87
N LEU A 199 20.86 -12.69 40.84
CA LEU A 199 21.52 -11.60 40.13
C LEU A 199 21.32 -11.70 38.60
N ALA A 200 21.36 -12.91 38.03
CA ALA A 200 21.18 -13.15 36.59
C ALA A 200 19.75 -12.86 36.11
N ILE A 201 18.75 -12.93 37.00
CA ILE A 201 17.34 -12.66 36.65
C ILE A 201 17.08 -11.17 36.46
N VAL A 202 17.79 -10.29 37.20
CA VAL A 202 17.55 -8.85 37.15
C VAL A 202 17.72 -8.27 35.73
N PRO A 203 18.79 -8.56 34.97
CA PRO A 203 18.87 -8.15 33.56
C PRO A 203 17.72 -8.69 32.69
N VAL A 204 17.28 -9.92 32.94
CA VAL A 204 16.16 -10.50 32.20
C VAL A 204 14.86 -9.72 32.46
N LEU A 205 14.57 -9.43 33.75
CA LEU A 205 13.42 -8.60 34.12
C LEU A 205 13.53 -7.18 33.57
N TYR A 206 14.73 -6.58 33.65
CA TYR A 206 14.98 -5.25 33.13
C TYR A 206 14.66 -5.20 31.61
N VAL A 207 15.21 -6.13 30.83
CA VAL A 207 14.96 -6.25 29.38
C VAL A 207 13.49 -6.55 29.08
N ALA A 208 12.84 -7.37 29.90
CA ALA A 208 11.44 -7.71 29.74
C ALA A 208 10.51 -6.49 29.92
N PHE A 209 10.77 -5.65 30.92
CA PHE A 209 9.97 -4.48 31.23
C PHE A 209 10.41 -3.22 30.48
N PHE A 210 11.72 -3.04 30.29
CA PHE A 210 12.34 -1.86 29.67
C PHE A 210 13.32 -2.23 28.56
N PRO A 211 12.86 -2.89 27.47
CA PRO A 211 13.75 -3.31 26.40
C PRO A 211 14.41 -2.10 25.74
N PRO A 212 15.76 -2.05 25.65
CA PRO A 212 16.46 -0.98 24.96
C PRO A 212 16.17 -0.98 23.45
N ALA A 213 16.27 0.18 22.81
CA ALA A 213 15.92 0.35 21.40
C ALA A 213 16.69 -0.59 20.44
N TRP A 214 17.99 -0.84 20.74
CA TRP A 214 18.82 -1.75 19.95
C TRP A 214 18.31 -3.19 20.00
N LEU A 215 17.85 -3.65 21.16
CA LEU A 215 17.32 -5.01 21.32
C LEU A 215 15.95 -5.17 20.62
N ARG A 216 15.11 -4.15 20.71
CA ARG A 216 13.85 -4.13 19.95
C ARG A 216 14.09 -4.21 18.44
N ARG A 217 15.17 -3.57 17.94
CA ARG A 217 15.56 -3.69 16.51
C ARG A 217 15.95 -5.12 16.15
N ILE A 218 16.77 -5.78 16.97
CA ILE A 218 17.17 -7.18 16.76
C ILE A 218 15.94 -8.10 16.74
N TRP A 219 15.02 -7.95 17.69
CA TRP A 219 13.80 -8.76 17.73
C TRP A 219 12.90 -8.57 16.50
N ARG A 220 12.96 -7.41 15.87
CA ARG A 220 12.16 -7.05 14.68
C ARG A 220 12.77 -7.49 13.36
N GLN A 221 14.08 -7.65 13.30
CA GLN A 221 14.79 -7.92 12.04
C GLN A 221 14.11 -8.98 11.14
N PRO A 222 13.65 -10.13 11.66
CA PRO A 222 13.00 -11.14 10.83
C PRO A 222 11.68 -10.70 10.17
N GLU A 223 10.95 -9.80 10.84
CA GLU A 223 9.67 -9.28 10.33
C GLU A 223 9.87 -8.05 9.41
N GLU A 224 11.00 -7.36 9.51
CA GLU A 224 11.26 -6.13 8.76
C GLU A 224 11.50 -6.40 7.27
N ASP A 225 12.15 -7.50 6.95
CA ASP A 225 12.38 -7.91 5.57
C ASP A 225 11.09 -8.43 4.94
N GLU A 226 10.31 -9.25 5.66
CA GLU A 226 8.98 -9.70 5.22
C GLU A 226 8.04 -8.51 5.00
N PHE A 227 8.04 -7.54 5.91
CA PHE A 227 7.24 -6.34 5.81
C PHE A 227 7.60 -5.49 4.59
N ARG A 228 8.90 -5.31 4.30
CA ARG A 228 9.37 -4.50 3.18
C ARG A 228 8.95 -5.09 1.83
N HIS A 229 9.09 -6.39 1.66
CA HIS A 229 8.62 -7.10 0.47
C HIS A 229 7.09 -7.01 0.34
N ALA A 230 6.37 -7.26 1.42
CA ALA A 230 4.91 -7.20 1.42
C ALA A 230 4.36 -5.79 1.15
N LEU A 231 5.03 -4.74 1.66
CA LEU A 231 4.66 -3.35 1.36
C LEU A 231 4.85 -3.03 -0.12
N HIS A 232 5.95 -3.49 -0.70
CA HIS A 232 6.22 -3.35 -2.13
C HIS A 232 5.13 -4.02 -2.99
N ASP A 233 4.82 -5.28 -2.68
CA ASP A 233 3.78 -6.05 -3.37
C ASP A 233 2.38 -5.43 -3.20
N LEU A 234 2.08 -4.95 -2.00
CA LEU A 234 0.82 -4.29 -1.70
C LEU A 234 0.66 -3.01 -2.52
N LEU A 235 1.71 -2.20 -2.61
CA LEU A 235 1.68 -0.96 -3.37
C LEU A 235 1.65 -1.19 -4.88
N LEU A 236 2.34 -2.20 -5.43
CA LEU A 236 2.41 -2.42 -6.87
C LEU A 236 1.20 -3.19 -7.42
N TYR A 237 0.73 -4.23 -6.72
CA TYR A 237 -0.22 -5.18 -7.28
C TYR A 237 -1.67 -5.02 -6.80
N SER A 238 -1.97 -4.02 -5.94
CA SER A 238 -3.35 -3.76 -5.54
C SER A 238 -4.10 -3.01 -6.65
N ARG A 239 -5.14 -3.66 -7.19
CA ARG A 239 -5.94 -3.13 -8.32
C ARG A 239 -7.03 -2.14 -7.91
N ASN A 240 -7.51 -2.22 -6.68
CA ASN A 240 -8.57 -1.35 -6.16
C ASN A 240 -8.28 -0.91 -4.72
N ARG A 241 -8.97 0.17 -4.29
CA ARG A 241 -8.78 0.80 -2.97
C ARG A 241 -9.13 -0.14 -1.82
N SER A 242 -10.21 -0.91 -1.93
CA SER A 242 -10.65 -1.81 -0.85
C SER A 242 -9.68 -2.94 -0.61
N THR A 243 -9.17 -3.59 -1.67
CA THR A 243 -8.15 -4.65 -1.54
C THR A 243 -6.84 -4.12 -0.97
N LEU A 244 -6.42 -2.90 -1.37
CA LEU A 244 -5.24 -2.26 -0.81
C LEU A 244 -5.44 -1.98 0.68
N ALA A 245 -6.58 -1.40 1.05
CA ALA A 245 -6.92 -1.09 2.44
C ALA A 245 -7.00 -2.35 3.32
N GLU A 246 -7.66 -3.41 2.87
CA GLU A 246 -7.78 -4.68 3.61
C GLU A 246 -6.42 -5.31 3.88
N ARG A 247 -5.56 -5.40 2.87
CA ARG A 247 -4.18 -5.90 3.03
C ARG A 247 -3.35 -5.00 3.93
N ALA A 248 -3.52 -3.67 3.82
CA ALA A 248 -2.84 -2.70 4.66
C ALA A 248 -3.23 -2.86 6.14
N LEU A 249 -4.51 -3.08 6.45
CA LEU A 249 -4.97 -3.32 7.81
C LEU A 249 -4.30 -4.56 8.42
N GLY A 250 -4.09 -5.63 7.64
CA GLY A 250 -3.42 -6.83 8.12
C GLY A 250 -1.99 -6.58 8.59
N TRP A 251 -1.25 -5.72 7.92
CA TRP A 251 0.09 -5.34 8.34
C TRP A 251 0.08 -4.32 9.49
N ALA A 252 -0.85 -3.37 9.49
CA ALA A 252 -1.02 -2.43 10.58
C ALA A 252 -1.30 -3.16 11.92
N GLU A 253 -2.17 -4.15 11.88
CA GLU A 253 -2.47 -5.03 13.02
C GLU A 253 -1.22 -5.78 13.53
N ARG A 254 -0.43 -6.35 12.61
CA ARG A 254 0.84 -7.03 12.94
C ARG A 254 1.89 -6.08 13.52
N LEU A 255 1.99 -4.85 13.01
CA LEU A 255 2.96 -3.86 13.48
C LEU A 255 2.72 -3.43 14.93
N VAL A 256 1.47 -3.41 15.35
CA VAL A 256 1.04 -2.82 16.65
C VAL A 256 0.37 -3.83 17.57
N GLY A 257 0.10 -5.06 17.12
CA GLY A 257 -0.55 -6.09 17.92
C GLY A 257 -2.01 -5.80 18.23
N GLY A 258 -2.76 -5.20 17.28
CA GLY A 258 -4.20 -4.94 17.39
C GLY A 258 -5.05 -6.23 17.41
N GLU A 259 -6.25 -6.17 17.96
CA GLU A 259 -7.25 -7.26 17.89
C GLU A 259 -8.21 -7.05 16.72
N ALA A 260 -8.38 -5.80 16.28
CA ALA A 260 -9.19 -5.41 15.12
C ALA A 260 -8.66 -4.11 14.53
N ALA A 261 -8.95 -3.88 13.25
CA ALA A 261 -8.61 -2.64 12.59
C ALA A 261 -9.64 -2.30 11.51
N PHE A 262 -9.83 -1.02 11.23
CA PHE A 262 -10.63 -0.55 10.11
C PHE A 262 -10.06 0.74 9.53
N MET A 263 -10.40 1.01 8.28
CA MET A 263 -9.92 2.18 7.55
C MET A 263 -11.10 3.02 7.11
N LEU A 264 -11.00 4.32 7.37
CA LEU A 264 -11.98 5.33 6.98
C LEU A 264 -11.46 6.13 5.79
N ASP A 265 -12.32 6.37 4.83
CA ASP A 265 -12.06 7.30 3.74
C ASP A 265 -12.23 8.75 4.20
N SER A 266 -11.95 9.69 3.31
CA SER A 266 -12.06 11.14 3.56
C SER A 266 -13.49 11.62 3.83
N ASP A 267 -14.50 10.89 3.33
CA ASP A 267 -15.93 11.14 3.60
C ASP A 267 -16.43 10.49 4.90
N GLY A 268 -15.56 9.75 5.61
CA GLY A 268 -15.90 9.00 6.82
C GLY A 268 -16.52 7.63 6.57
N SER A 269 -16.65 7.21 5.32
CA SER A 269 -17.09 5.86 4.98
C SER A 269 -16.04 4.81 5.32
N VAL A 270 -16.48 3.58 5.63
CA VAL A 270 -15.59 2.47 5.96
C VAL A 270 -15.07 1.85 4.66
N LEU A 271 -13.79 2.01 4.40
CA LEU A 271 -13.12 1.49 3.21
C LEU A 271 -12.80 -0.01 3.32
N ALA A 272 -12.36 -0.45 4.49
CA ALA A 272 -12.07 -1.85 4.80
C ALA A 272 -12.13 -2.11 6.30
N THR A 273 -12.36 -3.38 6.67
CA THR A 273 -12.38 -3.84 8.08
C THR A 273 -11.62 -5.15 8.23
N ARG A 274 -11.06 -5.36 9.42
CA ARG A 274 -10.41 -6.61 9.80
C ARG A 274 -10.64 -6.88 11.28
N GLY A 275 -11.04 -8.09 11.64
CA GLY A 275 -11.34 -8.47 13.03
C GLY A 275 -12.58 -7.77 13.64
N ILE A 276 -13.31 -6.98 12.87
CA ILE A 276 -14.54 -6.28 13.28
C ILE A 276 -15.54 -6.30 12.13
N GLN A 277 -16.84 -6.36 12.47
CA GLN A 277 -17.89 -6.29 11.45
C GLN A 277 -18.01 -4.85 10.89
N PRO A 278 -18.29 -4.68 9.59
CA PRO A 278 -18.43 -3.35 8.98
C PRO A 278 -19.46 -2.46 9.67
N ALA A 279 -20.58 -3.02 10.14
CA ALA A 279 -21.63 -2.30 10.85
C ALA A 279 -21.14 -1.76 12.20
N ASP A 280 -20.32 -2.55 12.93
CA ASP A 280 -19.75 -2.12 14.21
C ASP A 280 -18.68 -1.06 14.00
N ALA A 281 -17.85 -1.19 12.94
CA ALA A 281 -16.87 -0.17 12.56
C ALA A 281 -17.55 1.16 12.20
N ALA A 282 -18.63 1.12 11.42
CA ALA A 282 -19.42 2.29 11.08
C ALA A 282 -20.05 2.94 12.32
N THR A 283 -20.56 2.14 13.27
CA THR A 283 -21.11 2.62 14.54
C THR A 283 -20.04 3.29 15.40
N LEU A 284 -18.86 2.71 15.48
CA LEU A 284 -17.71 3.30 16.17
C LEU A 284 -17.27 4.60 15.51
N SER A 285 -17.21 4.64 14.18
CA SER A 285 -16.87 5.85 13.41
C SER A 285 -17.85 6.98 13.67
N ALA A 286 -19.14 6.69 13.67
CA ALA A 286 -20.18 7.69 13.93
C ALA A 286 -20.17 8.23 15.37
N ARG A 287 -19.85 7.39 16.36
CA ARG A 287 -19.78 7.78 17.78
C ARG A 287 -18.48 8.49 18.16
N SER A 288 -17.42 8.24 17.45
CA SER A 288 -16.08 8.71 17.76
C SER A 288 -15.62 9.67 16.67
N SER A 289 -15.18 10.87 17.06
CA SER A 289 -14.68 11.87 16.10
C SER A 289 -13.27 11.52 15.62
N PHE A 290 -13.08 10.34 14.98
CA PHE A 290 -11.77 9.89 14.51
C PHE A 290 -11.14 10.84 13.47
N LEU A 291 -11.98 11.50 12.68
CA LEU A 291 -11.53 12.48 11.67
C LEU A 291 -11.41 13.91 12.20
N LYS A 292 -11.94 14.18 13.40
CA LYS A 292 -11.87 15.52 14.01
C LYS A 292 -10.53 15.71 14.73
N LEU A 293 -9.75 16.63 14.25
CA LEU A 293 -8.42 17.01 14.77
C LEU A 293 -8.45 18.33 15.54
N ASP A 294 -9.55 18.62 16.23
CA ASP A 294 -9.69 19.89 16.95
C ASP A 294 -8.56 20.09 17.99
N GLY A 295 -7.73 21.11 17.78
CA GLY A 295 -6.72 21.57 18.72
C GLY A 295 -5.38 20.83 18.74
N ARG A 296 -5.04 19.99 17.75
CA ARG A 296 -3.73 19.31 17.69
C ARG A 296 -2.74 20.04 16.78
N GLU A 297 -1.57 20.36 17.34
CA GLU A 297 -0.48 21.06 16.62
C GLU A 297 0.13 20.19 15.50
N ASP A 298 0.30 18.90 15.71
CA ASP A 298 0.83 17.96 14.71
C ASP A 298 -0.30 17.09 14.12
N ARG A 299 -0.69 17.43 12.90
CA ARG A 299 -1.83 16.84 12.18
C ARG A 299 -1.57 15.41 11.67
N ASN A 300 -0.33 14.94 11.67
CA ASN A 300 0.08 13.65 11.10
C ASN A 300 0.57 12.66 12.16
N THR A 301 0.52 13.00 13.42
CA THR A 301 0.95 12.10 14.50
C THR A 301 -0.20 11.17 14.93
N PRO A 302 0.05 9.83 15.00
CA PRO A 302 -0.92 8.89 15.54
C PRO A 302 -1.30 9.26 16.98
N TRP A 303 -2.58 9.09 17.33
CA TRP A 303 -3.08 9.38 18.69
C TRP A 303 -3.98 8.27 19.22
N ARG A 304 -4.12 8.21 20.54
CA ARG A 304 -5.04 7.29 21.20
C ARG A 304 -6.40 7.93 21.46
N LEU A 305 -7.44 7.14 21.20
CA LEU A 305 -8.82 7.47 21.54
C LEU A 305 -9.44 6.28 22.27
N GLY A 306 -9.47 6.33 23.60
CA GLY A 306 -9.86 5.17 24.42
C GLY A 306 -8.93 3.98 24.22
N SER A 307 -9.49 2.85 23.80
CA SER A 307 -8.74 1.62 23.46
C SER A 307 -8.27 1.56 22.01
N SER A 308 -8.49 2.61 21.22
CA SER A 308 -8.14 2.65 19.80
C SER A 308 -6.93 3.55 19.55
N LEU A 309 -6.08 3.13 18.63
CA LEU A 309 -5.00 3.93 18.06
C LEU A 309 -5.47 4.45 16.70
N VAL A 310 -5.51 5.77 16.55
CA VAL A 310 -5.91 6.43 15.31
C VAL A 310 -4.69 6.93 14.58
N VAL A 311 -4.55 6.57 13.32
CA VAL A 311 -3.45 6.95 12.44
C VAL A 311 -4.03 7.72 11.28
N PRO A 312 -3.72 9.01 11.13
CA PRO A 312 -4.24 9.82 10.04
C PRO A 312 -3.69 9.35 8.70
N LEU A 313 -4.54 9.42 7.68
CA LEU A 313 -4.21 9.17 6.28
C LEU A 313 -4.43 10.47 5.50
N ASP A 314 -3.37 11.03 4.95
CA ASP A 314 -3.45 12.19 4.07
C ASP A 314 -3.75 11.73 2.65
N LEU A 315 -5.00 11.88 2.22
CA LEU A 315 -5.47 11.51 0.89
C LEU A 315 -5.67 12.76 0.04
N SER A 316 -5.52 12.64 -1.26
CA SER A 316 -5.70 13.75 -2.22
C SER A 316 -7.09 14.39 -2.18
N GLN A 317 -8.10 13.64 -1.73
CA GLN A 317 -9.49 14.10 -1.63
C GLN A 317 -9.89 14.56 -0.21
N GLY A 318 -8.96 14.57 0.74
CA GLY A 318 -9.23 14.93 2.14
C GLY A 318 -8.50 14.02 3.11
N ARG A 319 -9.01 13.90 4.34
CA ARG A 319 -8.38 13.10 5.38
C ARG A 319 -9.16 11.85 5.68
N GLY A 320 -8.49 10.72 5.54
CA GLY A 320 -8.92 9.44 6.06
C GLY A 320 -8.27 9.13 7.41
N ALA A 321 -8.59 7.96 7.95
CA ALA A 321 -7.98 7.44 9.16
C ALA A 321 -7.87 5.92 9.11
N MET A 322 -6.75 5.40 9.59
CA MET A 322 -6.61 4.00 9.94
C MET A 322 -6.77 3.85 11.45
N VAL A 323 -7.74 3.08 11.89
CA VAL A 323 -8.07 2.89 13.30
C VAL A 323 -7.74 1.46 13.68
N ILE A 324 -6.88 1.31 14.69
CA ILE A 324 -6.48 0.01 15.22
C ILE A 324 -7.02 -0.10 16.63
N VAL A 325 -7.86 -1.09 16.88
CA VAL A 325 -8.39 -1.38 18.20
C VAL A 325 -7.32 -2.16 18.96
N SER A 326 -6.81 -1.55 20.03
CA SER A 326 -5.77 -2.15 20.85
C SER A 326 -6.29 -3.40 21.56
N GLY A 327 -5.57 -4.50 21.45
CA GLY A 327 -5.79 -5.69 22.24
C GLY A 327 -5.46 -5.46 23.72
N ARG A 328 -5.93 -6.36 24.58
CA ARG A 328 -5.68 -6.29 26.03
C ARG A 328 -4.20 -6.30 26.38
N LEU A 329 -3.36 -6.89 25.55
CA LEU A 329 -1.91 -6.99 25.72
C LEU A 329 -1.09 -5.92 24.96
N SER A 330 -1.74 -5.09 24.13
CA SER A 330 -1.11 -4.13 23.21
C SER A 330 -0.72 -2.73 23.73
N PRO A 331 -0.86 -2.32 24.97
CA PRO A 331 -0.76 -0.89 25.30
C PRO A 331 0.63 -0.37 25.65
N MET A 332 1.67 -1.08 25.30
CA MET A 332 3.06 -0.67 25.61
C MET A 332 3.82 -0.26 24.34
N PHE A 333 3.22 0.65 23.54
CA PHE A 333 3.90 1.20 22.37
C PHE A 333 4.99 2.17 22.77
N ALA A 334 6.17 2.00 22.19
CA ALA A 334 7.24 2.97 22.25
C ALA A 334 7.09 3.98 21.09
N ASP A 335 7.69 5.16 21.22
CA ASP A 335 7.61 6.23 20.22
C ASP A 335 8.15 5.79 18.84
N ASP A 336 9.08 4.85 18.81
CA ASP A 336 9.61 4.26 17.58
C ASP A 336 8.57 3.42 16.81
N GLU A 337 7.62 2.80 17.48
CA GLU A 337 6.51 2.06 16.85
C GLU A 337 5.48 2.99 16.24
N LEU A 338 5.15 4.07 16.93
CA LEU A 338 4.27 5.11 16.43
C LEU A 338 4.86 5.82 15.21
N SER A 339 6.16 6.11 15.23
CA SER A 339 6.87 6.70 14.10
C SER A 339 6.83 5.81 12.85
N ARG A 340 7.01 4.50 13.00
CA ARG A 340 6.90 3.54 11.90
C ARG A 340 5.48 3.44 11.34
N LEU A 341 4.50 3.40 12.22
CA LEU A 341 3.11 3.37 11.79
C LEU A 341 2.73 4.62 11.01
N ARG A 342 3.29 5.79 11.38
CA ARG A 342 3.16 7.03 10.62
C ARG A 342 3.77 6.91 9.22
N GLN A 343 5.00 6.38 9.09
CA GLN A 343 5.65 6.16 7.80
C GLN A 343 4.86 5.17 6.94
N TYR A 344 4.36 4.10 7.57
CA TYR A 344 3.50 3.13 6.91
C TYR A 344 2.22 3.78 6.38
N ALA A 345 1.54 4.56 7.21
CA ALA A 345 0.32 5.28 6.83
C ALA A 345 0.55 6.22 5.65
N ALA A 346 1.67 6.95 5.63
CA ALA A 346 2.03 7.81 4.49
C ALA A 346 2.21 7.00 3.19
N SER A 347 2.84 5.82 3.25
CA SER A 347 2.98 4.93 2.09
C SER A 347 1.62 4.41 1.61
N ILE A 348 0.72 4.05 2.54
CA ILE A 348 -0.63 3.60 2.21
C ILE A 348 -1.47 4.72 1.60
N SER A 349 -1.38 5.95 2.14
CA SER A 349 -2.05 7.13 1.55
C SER A 349 -1.63 7.33 0.10
N ALA A 350 -0.32 7.33 -0.18
CA ALA A 350 0.20 7.44 -1.54
C ALA A 350 -0.28 6.30 -2.45
N GLY A 351 -0.35 5.07 -1.92
CA GLY A 351 -0.89 3.91 -2.64
C GLY A 351 -2.37 4.04 -2.99
N LEU A 352 -3.20 4.49 -2.05
CA LEU A 352 -4.63 4.74 -2.26
C LEU A 352 -4.87 5.84 -3.30
N ASP A 353 -4.10 6.92 -3.25
CA ASP A 353 -4.16 8.01 -4.22
C ASP A 353 -3.75 7.56 -5.61
N ARG A 354 -2.69 6.75 -5.72
CA ARG A 354 -2.26 6.16 -7.00
C ARG A 354 -3.38 5.33 -7.63
N VAL A 355 -4.00 4.43 -6.85
CA VAL A 355 -5.10 3.59 -7.33
C VAL A 355 -6.29 4.45 -7.79
N THR A 356 -6.62 5.50 -7.04
CA THR A 356 -7.69 6.44 -7.38
C THR A 356 -7.39 7.18 -8.68
N LEU A 357 -6.16 7.70 -8.84
CA LEU A 357 -5.75 8.40 -10.05
C LEU A 357 -5.74 7.49 -11.27
N THR A 358 -5.21 6.28 -11.13
CA THR A 358 -5.20 5.28 -12.21
C THR A 358 -6.61 4.92 -12.67
N SER A 359 -7.54 4.73 -11.71
CA SER A 359 -8.95 4.47 -12.04
C SER A 359 -9.60 5.62 -12.78
N LYS A 360 -9.37 6.87 -12.34
CA LYS A 360 -9.89 8.08 -13.00
C LYS A 360 -9.35 8.26 -14.40
N ILE A 361 -8.06 8.00 -14.60
CA ILE A 361 -7.45 8.06 -15.94
C ILE A 361 -8.12 7.03 -16.86
N ALA A 362 -8.26 5.78 -16.42
CA ALA A 362 -8.91 4.74 -17.20
C ALA A 362 -10.38 5.04 -17.51
N GLU A 363 -11.09 5.68 -16.56
CA GLU A 363 -12.47 6.12 -16.78
C GLU A 363 -12.57 7.26 -17.80
N LEU A 364 -11.67 8.26 -17.71
CA LEU A 364 -11.61 9.37 -18.67
C LEU A 364 -11.23 8.89 -20.08
N GLU A 365 -10.31 7.94 -20.19
CA GLU A 365 -9.95 7.33 -21.47
C GLU A 365 -11.14 6.60 -22.10
N ARG A 366 -11.89 5.82 -21.32
CA ARG A 366 -13.12 5.17 -21.80
C ARG A 366 -14.18 6.18 -22.24
N ALA A 367 -14.46 7.18 -21.40
CA ALA A 367 -15.44 8.22 -21.71
C ALA A 367 -15.06 9.00 -22.98
N LYS A 368 -13.76 9.29 -23.19
CA LYS A 368 -13.25 9.92 -24.42
C LYS A 368 -13.55 9.06 -25.65
N THR A 369 -13.27 7.77 -25.57
CA THR A 369 -13.50 6.82 -26.66
C THR A 369 -14.98 6.68 -26.98
N ASP A 370 -15.83 6.51 -25.98
CA ASP A 370 -17.29 6.41 -26.15
C ASP A 370 -17.85 7.67 -26.80
N PHE A 371 -17.38 8.85 -26.35
CA PHE A 371 -17.77 10.13 -26.95
C PHE A 371 -17.42 10.20 -28.45
N LEU A 372 -16.18 9.80 -28.81
CA LEU A 372 -15.74 9.82 -30.21
C LEU A 372 -16.54 8.87 -31.07
N ASN A 373 -16.85 7.68 -30.58
CA ASN A 373 -17.65 6.69 -31.30
C ASN A 373 -19.10 7.17 -31.51
N ILE A 374 -19.76 7.69 -30.48
CA ILE A 374 -21.12 8.21 -30.56
C ILE A 374 -21.18 9.43 -31.49
N ALA A 375 -20.29 10.41 -31.28
CA ALA A 375 -20.25 11.61 -32.13
C ALA A 375 -20.07 11.27 -33.61
N SER A 376 -19.20 10.30 -33.91
CA SER A 376 -18.95 9.87 -35.28
C SER A 376 -20.17 9.20 -35.93
N HIS A 377 -20.88 8.36 -35.17
CA HIS A 377 -22.12 7.73 -35.66
C HIS A 377 -23.22 8.76 -35.91
N GLU A 378 -23.42 9.68 -34.95
CA GLU A 378 -24.43 10.73 -35.03
C GLU A 378 -24.14 11.78 -36.11
N LEU A 379 -22.87 11.99 -36.48
CA LEU A 379 -22.49 12.89 -37.58
C LEU A 379 -22.61 12.22 -38.96
N ARG A 380 -22.32 10.93 -39.08
CA ARG A 380 -22.41 10.20 -40.38
C ARG A 380 -23.82 10.19 -40.91
N GLY A 381 -24.83 10.02 -40.06
CA GLY A 381 -26.24 10.00 -40.46
C GLY A 381 -26.67 11.25 -41.24
N PRO A 382 -26.63 12.46 -40.63
CA PRO A 382 -27.02 13.70 -41.33
C PRO A 382 -26.14 14.02 -42.53
N MET A 383 -24.83 13.70 -42.49
CA MET A 383 -23.96 13.91 -43.65
C MET A 383 -24.31 13.03 -44.83
N THR A 384 -24.73 11.78 -44.60
CA THR A 384 -25.23 10.88 -45.66
C THR A 384 -26.48 11.43 -46.30
N VAL A 385 -27.42 11.98 -45.54
CA VAL A 385 -28.65 12.60 -46.05
C VAL A 385 -28.34 13.85 -46.87
N ILE A 386 -27.46 14.74 -46.34
CA ILE A 386 -27.03 15.96 -47.06
C ILE A 386 -26.39 15.58 -48.40
N LYS A 387 -25.46 14.64 -48.41
CA LYS A 387 -24.81 14.14 -49.62
C LYS A 387 -25.84 13.56 -50.60
N GLY A 388 -26.80 12.76 -50.09
CA GLY A 388 -27.86 12.18 -50.91
C GLY A 388 -28.67 13.25 -51.66
N TYR A 389 -29.12 14.30 -50.97
CA TYR A 389 -29.87 15.40 -51.61
C TYR A 389 -29.01 16.19 -52.60
N LEU A 390 -27.74 16.46 -52.25
CA LEU A 390 -26.83 17.15 -53.17
C LEU A 390 -26.58 16.33 -54.44
N THR A 391 -26.43 15.02 -54.33
CA THR A 391 -26.28 14.11 -55.48
C THR A 391 -27.54 14.06 -56.33
N MET A 392 -28.74 14.06 -55.73
CA MET A 392 -30.01 14.13 -56.46
C MET A 392 -30.19 15.47 -57.21
N LEU A 393 -29.71 16.59 -56.61
CA LEU A 393 -29.69 17.90 -57.26
C LEU A 393 -28.74 17.91 -58.48
N ASP A 394 -27.52 17.34 -58.28
CA ASP A 394 -26.54 17.25 -59.38
C ASP A 394 -27.00 16.41 -60.53
N ALA A 395 -27.67 15.29 -60.24
CA ALA A 395 -28.29 14.40 -61.23
C ALA A 395 -29.59 14.96 -61.89
N GLY A 396 -30.06 16.11 -61.41
CA GLY A 396 -31.33 16.70 -61.94
C GLY A 396 -32.60 16.00 -61.43
N ALA A 397 -32.51 15.05 -60.50
CA ALA A 397 -33.65 14.28 -59.99
C ALA A 397 -34.68 15.11 -59.21
N LEU A 398 -34.26 16.27 -58.68
CA LEU A 398 -35.09 17.21 -57.93
C LEU A 398 -35.59 18.40 -58.74
N GLY A 399 -35.42 18.35 -60.08
CA GLY A 399 -35.80 19.39 -60.98
C GLY A 399 -34.63 20.26 -61.48
N GLU A 400 -34.94 21.19 -62.43
CA GLU A 400 -33.90 22.07 -63.01
C GLU A 400 -33.44 23.10 -62.01
N ILE A 401 -32.13 23.20 -61.84
CA ILE A 401 -31.48 24.21 -61.02
C ILE A 401 -30.82 25.27 -61.88
N SER A 402 -30.67 26.49 -61.33
CA SER A 402 -30.05 27.58 -62.09
C SER A 402 -28.56 27.23 -62.41
N PRO A 403 -28.02 27.77 -63.51
CA PRO A 403 -26.63 27.53 -63.92
C PRO A 403 -25.62 27.86 -62.76
N LYS A 404 -25.94 28.88 -62.02
CA LYS A 404 -25.11 29.30 -60.82
C LYS A 404 -25.21 28.27 -59.71
N ALA A 405 -26.36 27.68 -59.41
CA ALA A 405 -26.53 26.60 -58.48
C ALA A 405 -25.83 25.32 -58.95
N ARG A 406 -25.92 24.97 -60.22
CA ARG A 406 -25.26 23.81 -60.82
C ARG A 406 -23.73 23.85 -60.70
N SER A 407 -23.12 25.04 -60.73
CA SER A 407 -21.67 25.17 -60.49
C SER A 407 -21.22 25.03 -59.02
N VAL A 408 -22.15 25.19 -58.06
CA VAL A 408 -21.85 25.10 -56.60
C VAL A 408 -22.12 23.71 -56.03
N VAL A 409 -23.08 22.94 -56.57
CA VAL A 409 -23.47 21.61 -56.07
C VAL A 409 -22.28 20.64 -55.98
N PRO A 410 -21.43 20.48 -57.01
CA PRO A 410 -20.26 19.61 -56.94
C PRO A 410 -19.29 20.00 -55.80
N LEU A 411 -19.12 21.29 -55.55
CA LEU A 411 -18.30 21.79 -54.46
C LEU A 411 -18.87 21.38 -53.08
N LEU A 412 -20.19 21.47 -52.91
CA LEU A 412 -20.87 21.04 -51.68
C LEU A 412 -20.78 19.54 -51.48
N ILE A 413 -20.90 18.74 -52.57
CA ILE A 413 -20.68 17.27 -52.50
C ILE A 413 -19.27 16.97 -52.04
N SER A 414 -18.25 17.61 -52.62
CA SER A 414 -16.86 17.44 -52.26
C SER A 414 -16.61 17.80 -50.79
N LYS A 415 -17.21 18.88 -50.27
CA LYS A 415 -17.11 19.26 -48.86
C LYS A 415 -17.83 18.29 -47.93
N SER A 416 -18.94 17.73 -48.35
CA SER A 416 -19.64 16.67 -47.62
C SER A 416 -18.76 15.39 -47.49
N ASP A 417 -18.11 15.01 -48.60
CA ASP A 417 -17.18 13.89 -48.62
C ASP A 417 -15.95 14.13 -47.74
N GLU A 418 -15.43 15.34 -47.70
CA GLU A 418 -14.32 15.73 -46.82
C GLU A 418 -14.70 15.59 -45.33
N VAL A 419 -15.91 15.99 -44.95
CA VAL A 419 -16.41 15.83 -43.57
C VAL A 419 -16.56 14.34 -43.21
N ASN A 420 -17.19 13.55 -44.11
CA ASN A 420 -17.30 12.10 -43.88
C ASN A 420 -15.94 11.43 -43.74
N TRP A 421 -14.97 11.80 -44.56
CA TRP A 421 -13.61 11.32 -44.48
C TRP A 421 -12.94 11.66 -43.12
N MET A 422 -13.12 12.89 -42.64
CA MET A 422 -12.61 13.29 -41.31
C MET A 422 -13.22 12.46 -40.18
N ILE A 423 -14.52 12.17 -40.26
CA ILE A 423 -15.22 11.33 -39.29
C ILE A 423 -14.64 9.90 -39.30
N GLU A 424 -14.43 9.33 -40.52
CA GLU A 424 -13.82 8.00 -40.63
C GLU A 424 -12.42 7.93 -40.06
N GLN A 425 -11.56 8.92 -40.34
CA GLN A 425 -10.22 8.98 -39.75
C GLN A 425 -10.26 9.05 -38.24
N MET A 426 -11.21 9.77 -37.64
CA MET A 426 -11.35 9.91 -36.20
C MET A 426 -11.78 8.60 -35.53
N ILE A 427 -12.68 7.82 -36.19
CA ILE A 427 -13.07 6.47 -35.72
C ILE A 427 -11.89 5.52 -35.78
N GLU A 428 -11.16 5.51 -36.90
CA GLU A 428 -10.01 4.61 -37.08
C GLU A 428 -8.90 4.93 -36.09
N ALA A 429 -8.63 6.20 -35.84
CA ALA A 429 -7.67 6.64 -34.82
C ALA A 429 -8.09 6.16 -33.43
N SER A 430 -9.36 6.25 -33.07
CA SER A 430 -9.89 5.78 -31.79
C SER A 430 -9.75 4.25 -31.66
N ARG A 431 -10.09 3.49 -32.71
CA ARG A 431 -9.94 2.02 -32.71
C ARG A 431 -8.50 1.56 -32.60
N LEU A 432 -7.59 2.30 -33.22
CA LEU A 432 -6.17 2.03 -33.13
C LEU A 432 -5.63 2.24 -31.71
N GLU A 433 -6.03 3.34 -31.04
CA GLU A 433 -5.64 3.62 -29.64
C GLU A 433 -6.10 2.54 -28.67
N GLU A 434 -7.28 1.97 -28.90
CA GLU A 434 -7.83 0.89 -28.08
C GLU A 434 -7.19 -0.48 -28.36
N GLY A 435 -6.28 -0.56 -29.33
CA GLY A 435 -5.75 -1.85 -29.81
C GLY A 435 -6.82 -2.74 -30.46
N ARG A 436 -7.95 -2.16 -30.88
CA ARG A 436 -9.09 -2.87 -31.48
C ARG A 436 -9.06 -2.85 -33.01
N LEU A 437 -8.12 -2.12 -33.62
CA LEU A 437 -7.93 -2.15 -35.05
C LEU A 437 -7.29 -3.48 -35.45
N ALA A 438 -8.06 -4.35 -36.04
CA ALA A 438 -7.58 -5.61 -36.60
C ALA A 438 -7.57 -5.51 -38.13
N LEU A 439 -6.49 -5.91 -38.79
CA LEU A 439 -6.38 -6.00 -40.24
C LEU A 439 -7.03 -7.29 -40.75
N LYS A 440 -7.78 -7.18 -41.83
CA LYS A 440 -8.28 -8.33 -42.60
C LYS A 440 -7.35 -8.54 -43.78
N LYS A 441 -6.11 -9.00 -43.52
CA LYS A 441 -5.11 -9.24 -44.56
C LYS A 441 -5.60 -10.32 -45.52
N GLN A 442 -5.48 -10.06 -46.82
CA GLN A 442 -5.71 -11.01 -47.89
C GLN A 442 -4.68 -10.81 -49.00
N ARG A 443 -4.45 -11.84 -49.77
CA ARG A 443 -3.52 -11.80 -50.90
C ARG A 443 -4.12 -10.89 -52.00
N THR A 444 -3.41 -9.80 -52.30
CA THR A 444 -3.92 -8.71 -53.15
C THR A 444 -2.81 -8.22 -54.09
N ASP A 445 -3.14 -7.97 -55.34
CA ASP A 445 -2.22 -7.28 -56.25
C ASP A 445 -2.20 -5.76 -55.94
N ILE A 446 -1.04 -5.31 -55.48
CA ILE A 446 -0.82 -3.90 -55.13
C ILE A 446 -0.91 -2.96 -56.33
N VAL A 447 -0.59 -3.44 -57.54
CA VAL A 447 -0.71 -2.66 -58.77
C VAL A 447 -2.18 -2.35 -59.05
N GLU A 448 -3.02 -3.38 -59.14
CA GLU A 448 -4.47 -3.24 -59.40
C GLU A 448 -5.15 -2.40 -58.30
N LEU A 449 -4.80 -2.66 -57.03
CA LEU A 449 -5.34 -1.93 -55.91
C LEU A 449 -4.96 -0.43 -55.93
N THR A 450 -3.71 -0.13 -56.33
CA THR A 450 -3.24 1.27 -56.48
C THR A 450 -3.96 1.97 -57.63
N GLU A 451 -4.03 1.36 -58.81
CA GLU A 451 -4.70 1.92 -59.99
C GLU A 451 -6.20 2.17 -59.71
N GLY A 452 -6.90 1.20 -59.11
CA GLY A 452 -8.30 1.34 -58.73
C GLY A 452 -8.55 2.47 -57.71
N THR A 453 -7.59 2.61 -56.74
CA THR A 453 -7.70 3.70 -55.75
C THR A 453 -7.46 5.06 -56.39
N VAL A 454 -6.48 5.19 -57.26
CA VAL A 454 -6.17 6.44 -58.00
C VAL A 454 -7.37 6.83 -58.88
N ASP A 455 -7.97 5.89 -59.61
CA ASP A 455 -9.16 6.15 -60.43
C ASP A 455 -10.35 6.62 -59.58
N GLY A 456 -10.54 6.03 -58.40
CA GLY A 456 -11.60 6.44 -57.47
C GLY A 456 -11.44 7.88 -56.92
N VAL A 457 -10.24 8.45 -56.95
CA VAL A 457 -9.98 9.83 -56.50
C VAL A 457 -9.57 10.78 -57.61
N ARG A 458 -9.66 10.36 -58.89
CA ARG A 458 -9.25 11.15 -60.05
C ARG A 458 -9.95 12.53 -60.12
N MET A 459 -11.20 12.60 -59.70
CA MET A 459 -11.97 13.83 -59.63
C MET A 459 -11.42 14.83 -58.60
N LEU A 460 -10.86 14.32 -57.49
CA LEU A 460 -10.19 15.11 -56.44
C LEU A 460 -8.89 15.72 -56.98
N LEU A 461 -8.24 15.06 -57.95
CA LEU A 461 -6.96 15.45 -58.54
C LEU A 461 -7.13 16.21 -59.87
N SER A 462 -8.36 16.54 -60.28
CA SER A 462 -8.67 17.15 -61.59
C SER A 462 -8.01 18.51 -61.83
N GLY A 463 -7.48 19.16 -60.80
CA GLY A 463 -6.71 20.40 -60.88
C GLY A 463 -5.21 20.21 -61.10
N HIS A 464 -4.72 18.98 -61.25
CA HIS A 464 -3.29 18.63 -61.33
C HIS A 464 -3.03 17.68 -62.50
N ASP A 465 -1.79 17.66 -62.99
CA ASP A 465 -1.32 16.67 -63.99
C ASP A 465 -0.95 15.36 -63.30
N LEU A 466 -1.77 14.35 -63.43
CA LEU A 466 -1.62 13.09 -62.73
C LEU A 466 -0.91 12.06 -63.61
N LYS A 467 0.28 11.62 -63.17
CA LYS A 467 1.04 10.54 -63.81
C LYS A 467 1.07 9.30 -62.90
N VAL A 468 0.78 8.15 -63.47
CA VAL A 468 0.81 6.84 -62.77
C VAL A 468 1.77 5.93 -63.50
N ASP A 469 2.80 5.50 -62.81
CA ASP A 469 3.84 4.59 -63.34
C ASP A 469 3.83 3.29 -62.51
N THR A 470 3.32 2.22 -63.13
CA THR A 470 3.16 0.90 -62.50
C THR A 470 3.89 -0.17 -63.31
N PRO A 471 4.44 -1.20 -62.66
CA PRO A 471 5.06 -2.31 -63.33
C PRO A 471 3.98 -3.16 -64.07
N LYS A 472 4.36 -3.77 -65.20
CA LYS A 472 3.48 -4.68 -65.95
C LYS A 472 3.20 -6.01 -65.25
N GLN A 473 4.00 -6.36 -64.26
CA GLN A 473 3.86 -7.60 -63.49
C GLN A 473 3.11 -7.32 -62.20
N PRO A 474 2.16 -8.18 -61.78
CA PRO A 474 1.47 -8.04 -60.52
C PRO A 474 2.45 -8.13 -59.33
N LEU A 475 2.18 -7.34 -58.30
CA LEU A 475 2.92 -7.36 -57.02
C LEU A 475 2.01 -7.85 -55.92
N GLU A 476 2.08 -9.15 -55.62
CA GLU A 476 1.23 -9.79 -54.63
C GLU A 476 1.72 -9.53 -53.20
N ALA A 477 0.85 -9.04 -52.33
CA ALA A 477 1.13 -8.84 -50.93
C ALA A 477 -0.07 -9.23 -50.04
N GLU A 478 0.19 -9.61 -48.80
CA GLU A 478 -0.82 -9.87 -47.77
C GLU A 478 -1.21 -8.55 -47.11
N VAL A 479 -2.25 -7.91 -47.63
CA VAL A 479 -2.72 -6.60 -47.15
C VAL A 479 -4.23 -6.60 -46.87
N ASP A 480 -4.68 -5.67 -46.05
CA ASP A 480 -6.08 -5.28 -45.93
C ASP A 480 -6.37 -4.20 -46.98
N PRO A 481 -7.16 -4.51 -48.05
CA PRO A 481 -7.36 -3.58 -49.17
C PRO A 481 -8.04 -2.28 -48.74
N ASP A 482 -9.00 -2.35 -47.81
CA ASP A 482 -9.74 -1.17 -47.35
C ASP A 482 -8.79 -0.22 -46.61
N ARG A 483 -7.91 -0.76 -45.78
CA ARG A 483 -6.92 0.03 -45.02
C ARG A 483 -5.80 0.56 -45.92
N PHE A 484 -5.36 -0.23 -46.86
CA PHE A 484 -4.39 0.21 -47.87
C PHE A 484 -4.93 1.42 -48.66
N GLN A 485 -6.19 1.36 -49.11
CA GLN A 485 -6.85 2.48 -49.80
C GLN A 485 -6.93 3.73 -48.93
N ILE A 486 -7.17 3.60 -47.59
CA ILE A 486 -7.16 4.73 -46.68
C ILE A 486 -5.80 5.44 -46.69
N VAL A 487 -4.70 4.69 -46.62
CA VAL A 487 -3.37 5.26 -46.70
C VAL A 487 -3.14 6.00 -48.01
N LEU A 488 -3.38 5.34 -49.13
CA LEU A 488 -3.13 5.93 -50.45
C LEU A 488 -3.99 7.17 -50.72
N ARG A 489 -5.27 7.12 -50.36
CA ARG A 489 -6.19 8.28 -50.50
C ARG A 489 -5.72 9.46 -49.63
N ASN A 490 -5.21 9.19 -48.46
CA ASN A 490 -4.65 10.25 -47.62
C ASN A 490 -3.41 10.90 -48.22
N LEU A 491 -2.52 10.11 -48.82
CA LEU A 491 -1.32 10.63 -49.51
C LEU A 491 -1.70 11.46 -50.74
N LEU A 492 -2.61 10.97 -51.57
CA LEU A 492 -3.10 11.67 -52.74
C LEU A 492 -3.85 12.98 -52.38
N SER A 493 -4.68 12.93 -51.34
CA SER A 493 -5.35 14.14 -50.82
C SER A 493 -4.36 15.18 -50.30
N ASN A 494 -3.31 14.76 -49.65
CA ASN A 494 -2.25 15.66 -49.18
C ASN A 494 -1.50 16.26 -50.40
N ALA A 495 -1.09 15.45 -51.37
CA ALA A 495 -0.46 15.93 -52.60
C ALA A 495 -1.31 17.02 -53.29
N SER A 496 -2.63 16.79 -53.42
CA SER A 496 -3.52 17.80 -54.01
C SER A 496 -3.70 19.06 -53.19
N LYS A 497 -3.74 18.94 -51.87
CA LYS A 497 -3.95 20.10 -50.97
C LYS A 497 -2.73 21.01 -50.82
N TYR A 498 -1.53 20.44 -50.89
CA TYR A 498 -0.29 21.18 -50.66
C TYR A 498 0.46 21.58 -51.93
N SER A 499 -0.01 21.11 -53.09
CA SER A 499 0.52 21.51 -54.40
C SER A 499 -0.22 22.70 -55.00
N THR A 500 0.46 23.43 -55.86
CA THR A 500 -0.18 24.52 -56.63
C THR A 500 -1.07 23.93 -57.72
N PRO A 501 -2.24 24.53 -58.02
CA PRO A 501 -3.07 24.09 -59.14
C PRO A 501 -2.28 24.05 -60.45
N GLY A 502 -2.40 22.95 -61.20
CA GLY A 502 -1.67 22.71 -62.44
C GLY A 502 -0.31 22.06 -62.29
N SER A 503 0.18 21.84 -61.07
CA SER A 503 1.44 21.08 -60.83
C SER A 503 1.27 19.58 -61.05
N GLU A 504 2.36 18.89 -61.19
CA GLU A 504 2.39 17.44 -61.41
C GLU A 504 2.25 16.67 -60.09
N ILE A 505 1.47 15.59 -60.10
CA ILE A 505 1.42 14.56 -59.02
C ILE A 505 1.73 13.21 -59.67
N GLU A 506 2.81 12.59 -59.14
CA GLU A 506 3.28 11.30 -59.65
C GLU A 506 2.99 10.17 -58.65
N VAL A 507 2.46 9.07 -59.12
CA VAL A 507 2.29 7.83 -58.33
C VAL A 507 3.17 6.74 -58.94
N HIS A 508 4.10 6.22 -58.18
CA HIS A 508 4.95 5.13 -58.66
C HIS A 508 4.74 3.89 -57.79
N VAL A 509 4.62 2.73 -58.45
CA VAL A 509 4.60 1.41 -57.80
C VAL A 509 5.86 0.66 -58.23
N ARG A 510 6.68 0.23 -57.26
CA ARG A 510 7.91 -0.47 -57.56
C ARG A 510 8.17 -1.62 -56.60
N ARG A 511 8.93 -2.63 -57.07
CA ARG A 511 9.47 -3.68 -56.23
C ARG A 511 10.90 -3.33 -55.82
N VAL A 512 11.18 -3.23 -54.53
CA VAL A 512 12.49 -2.93 -53.96
C VAL A 512 12.78 -3.89 -52.82
N ASP A 513 13.83 -4.66 -52.90
CA ASP A 513 14.30 -5.54 -51.79
C ASP A 513 13.21 -6.43 -51.15
N GLY A 514 12.30 -6.97 -51.94
CA GLY A 514 11.25 -7.86 -51.46
C GLY A 514 10.01 -7.16 -50.87
N VAL A 515 9.94 -5.83 -50.99
CA VAL A 515 8.75 -5.04 -50.62
C VAL A 515 8.12 -4.38 -51.84
N ALA A 516 6.80 -4.20 -51.85
CA ALA A 516 6.13 -3.28 -52.76
C ALA A 516 6.18 -1.87 -52.16
N GLN A 517 6.69 -0.92 -52.92
CA GLN A 517 6.70 0.50 -52.57
C GLN A 517 5.73 1.26 -53.46
N VAL A 518 4.82 1.99 -52.81
CA VAL A 518 3.93 2.93 -53.48
C VAL A 518 4.33 4.33 -53.04
N SER A 519 4.89 5.11 -53.96
CA SER A 519 5.29 6.49 -53.67
C SER A 519 4.34 7.47 -54.37
N VAL A 520 3.98 8.54 -53.64
CA VAL A 520 3.23 9.69 -54.12
C VAL A 520 4.14 10.90 -54.00
N ARG A 521 4.50 11.47 -55.16
CA ARG A 521 5.31 12.69 -55.27
C ARG A 521 4.47 13.84 -55.67
N ASP A 522 4.69 14.99 -55.06
CA ASP A 522 4.07 16.27 -55.37
C ASP A 522 5.12 17.40 -55.50
N GLU A 523 4.78 18.40 -56.28
CA GLU A 523 5.54 19.63 -56.46
C GLU A 523 4.96 20.76 -55.59
N GLY A 524 4.67 20.47 -54.35
CA GLY A 524 4.07 21.40 -53.40
C GLY A 524 5.08 22.27 -52.65
N VAL A 525 4.62 22.89 -51.58
CA VAL A 525 5.42 23.79 -50.72
C VAL A 525 6.58 23.09 -50.02
N GLY A 526 6.64 21.76 -50.00
CA GLY A 526 7.65 21.00 -49.32
C GLY A 526 7.62 21.13 -47.80
N ILE A 527 8.46 20.37 -47.10
CA ILE A 527 8.47 20.24 -45.66
C ILE A 527 9.90 20.47 -45.15
N SER A 528 10.07 21.37 -44.16
CA SER A 528 11.39 21.61 -43.55
C SER A 528 11.91 20.38 -42.81
N LYS A 529 13.24 20.20 -42.69
CA LYS A 529 13.84 19.09 -41.93
C LYS A 529 13.39 19.05 -40.46
N GLN A 530 13.11 20.21 -39.89
CA GLN A 530 12.62 20.32 -38.52
C GLN A 530 11.20 19.78 -38.38
N ASP A 531 10.31 20.10 -39.35
CA ASP A 531 8.92 19.66 -39.36
C ASP A 531 8.80 18.16 -39.70
N GLN A 532 9.68 17.61 -40.56
CA GLN A 532 9.72 16.19 -40.91
C GLN A 532 9.89 15.28 -39.67
N ALA A 533 10.64 15.73 -38.66
CA ALA A 533 10.88 14.95 -37.43
C ALA A 533 9.56 14.68 -36.65
N ASN A 534 8.59 15.60 -36.74
CA ASN A 534 7.33 15.50 -36.00
C ASN A 534 6.11 15.24 -36.90
N LEU A 535 6.33 15.05 -38.20
CA LEU A 535 5.25 14.97 -39.21
C LEU A 535 4.26 13.83 -38.96
N PHE A 536 4.74 12.72 -38.42
CA PHE A 536 3.94 11.55 -38.08
C PHE A 536 3.45 11.54 -36.63
N ALA A 537 3.66 12.63 -35.89
CA ALA A 537 3.08 12.76 -34.55
C ALA A 537 1.57 13.04 -34.64
N ARG A 538 0.84 12.59 -33.66
CA ARG A 538 -0.61 12.79 -33.60
C ARG A 538 -0.96 14.25 -33.47
N PHE A 539 -1.94 14.73 -34.25
CA PHE A 539 -2.35 16.14 -34.36
C PHE A 539 -1.24 17.08 -34.83
N ALA A 540 -0.14 16.56 -35.40
CA ALA A 540 0.91 17.39 -35.96
C ALA A 540 0.40 18.20 -37.15
N ARG A 541 0.72 19.49 -37.16
CA ARG A 541 0.45 20.43 -38.28
C ARG A 541 1.69 21.27 -38.51
N ILE A 542 2.01 21.51 -39.75
CA ILE A 542 3.13 22.34 -40.16
C ILE A 542 2.72 23.81 -40.04
N GLU A 543 3.46 24.64 -39.35
CA GLU A 543 3.13 26.06 -39.09
C GLU A 543 2.98 26.85 -40.39
N ASN A 544 3.83 26.61 -41.39
CA ASN A 544 3.80 27.30 -42.68
C ASN A 544 2.58 26.93 -43.58
N ALA A 545 1.83 25.90 -43.21
CA ALA A 545 0.62 25.44 -43.89
C ALA A 545 -0.64 25.55 -43.02
N ALA A 546 -0.63 26.42 -42.01
CA ALA A 546 -1.72 26.59 -41.03
C ALA A 546 -3.06 26.97 -41.66
N HIS A 547 -3.06 27.59 -42.87
CA HIS A 547 -4.25 27.93 -43.64
C HIS A 547 -4.87 26.73 -44.38
N VAL A 548 -4.18 25.61 -44.51
CA VAL A 548 -4.73 24.37 -45.12
C VAL A 548 -5.49 23.58 -44.07
N GLN A 549 -6.77 23.30 -44.30
CA GLN A 549 -7.63 22.56 -43.38
C GLN A 549 -7.19 21.10 -43.24
N GLY A 550 -7.05 20.60 -41.99
CA GLY A 550 -6.72 19.20 -41.70
C GLY A 550 -6.76 18.87 -40.23
N THR A 551 -7.05 17.63 -39.90
CA THR A 551 -7.13 17.13 -38.49
C THR A 551 -5.77 16.83 -37.85
N GLY A 552 -4.70 16.70 -38.64
CA GLY A 552 -3.40 16.21 -38.17
C GLY A 552 -3.37 14.72 -37.77
N LEU A 553 -4.43 13.98 -38.13
CA LEU A 553 -4.52 12.54 -37.83
C LEU A 553 -4.10 11.67 -39.04
N GLY A 554 -4.22 12.18 -40.25
CA GLY A 554 -4.07 11.36 -41.47
C GLY A 554 -2.72 10.68 -41.61
N LEU A 555 -1.62 11.42 -41.51
CA LEU A 555 -0.27 10.85 -41.68
C LEU A 555 0.11 9.93 -40.53
N TRP A 556 -0.24 10.28 -39.28
CA TRP A 556 -0.08 9.39 -38.14
C TRP A 556 -0.81 8.07 -38.34
N LEU A 557 -2.10 8.11 -38.67
CA LEU A 557 -2.91 6.91 -38.93
C LEU A 557 -2.34 6.09 -40.10
N SER A 558 -1.95 6.76 -41.18
CA SER A 558 -1.35 6.10 -42.37
C SER A 558 -0.07 5.35 -42.00
N ARG A 559 0.81 5.91 -41.18
CA ARG A 559 2.03 5.24 -40.74
C ARG A 559 1.74 4.05 -39.81
N GLU A 560 0.80 4.18 -38.92
CA GLU A 560 0.40 3.06 -38.04
C GLU A 560 -0.25 1.92 -38.83
N ILE A 561 -1.08 2.23 -39.82
CA ILE A 561 -1.62 1.22 -40.74
C ILE A 561 -0.49 0.55 -41.54
N ALA A 562 0.50 1.30 -42.03
CA ALA A 562 1.66 0.76 -42.72
C ALA A 562 2.44 -0.22 -41.83
N ARG A 563 2.68 0.14 -40.58
CA ARG A 563 3.36 -0.72 -39.58
C ARG A 563 2.58 -1.99 -39.26
N MET A 564 1.25 -1.89 -39.20
CA MET A 564 0.41 -3.08 -39.00
C MET A 564 0.46 -4.04 -40.20
N HIS A 565 0.84 -3.55 -41.38
CA HIS A 565 1.14 -4.35 -42.58
C HIS A 565 2.58 -4.82 -42.66
N ASP A 566 3.34 -4.72 -41.55
CA ASP A 566 4.76 -5.09 -41.46
C ASP A 566 5.67 -4.25 -42.41
N GLY A 567 5.18 -3.05 -42.78
CA GLY A 567 5.87 -2.06 -43.60
C GLY A 567 6.13 -0.76 -42.86
N ASP A 568 6.34 0.34 -43.59
CA ASP A 568 6.44 1.70 -43.01
C ASP A 568 5.96 2.75 -44.03
N LEU A 569 5.74 3.96 -43.52
CA LEU A 569 5.49 5.17 -44.30
C LEU A 569 6.62 6.16 -44.06
N THR A 570 7.37 6.50 -45.11
CA THR A 570 8.50 7.43 -45.06
C THR A 570 8.23 8.70 -45.86
N VAL A 571 9.02 9.74 -45.63
CA VAL A 571 8.91 11.02 -46.32
C VAL A 571 10.28 11.52 -46.75
N GLU A 572 10.37 12.00 -47.98
CA GLU A 572 11.50 12.75 -48.51
C GLU A 572 10.97 14.10 -49.01
N SER A 573 11.45 15.20 -48.49
CA SER A 573 10.93 16.53 -48.85
C SER A 573 11.96 17.61 -48.73
N GLU A 574 11.87 18.59 -49.61
CA GLU A 574 12.66 19.82 -49.56
C GLU A 574 11.72 21.03 -49.67
N SER A 575 11.90 22.01 -48.76
CA SER A 575 11.05 23.20 -48.72
C SER A 575 11.12 23.98 -50.00
N GLY A 576 9.99 24.26 -50.61
CA GLY A 576 9.86 24.97 -51.89
C GLY A 576 10.06 24.10 -53.15
N VAL A 577 10.35 22.79 -53.01
CA VAL A 577 10.59 21.88 -54.14
C VAL A 577 9.46 20.86 -54.28
N GLY A 578 9.02 20.27 -53.15
CA GLY A 578 7.98 19.26 -53.12
C GLY A 578 8.17 18.19 -52.08
N THR A 579 7.29 17.18 -52.11
CA THR A 579 7.30 16.07 -51.14
C THR A 579 7.08 14.72 -51.83
N THR A 580 7.77 13.70 -51.38
CA THR A 580 7.55 12.31 -51.75
C THR A 580 7.24 11.49 -50.50
N PHE A 581 6.04 10.93 -50.43
CA PHE A 581 5.67 9.95 -49.41
C PHE A 581 5.78 8.54 -50.02
N THR A 582 6.45 7.63 -49.29
CA THR A 582 6.61 6.25 -49.74
C THR A 582 6.02 5.29 -48.72
N PHE A 583 4.98 4.57 -49.13
CA PHE A 583 4.33 3.52 -48.38
C PHE A 583 4.87 2.16 -48.83
N SER A 584 5.40 1.37 -47.91
CA SER A 584 5.98 0.05 -48.20
C SER A 584 5.20 -1.06 -47.52
N VAL A 585 5.03 -2.21 -48.20
CA VAL A 585 4.47 -3.45 -47.67
C VAL A 585 5.26 -4.65 -48.15
N PRO A 586 5.50 -5.70 -47.32
CA PRO A 586 6.20 -6.92 -47.75
C PRO A 586 5.44 -7.65 -48.86
N LEU A 587 6.16 -8.13 -49.85
CA LEU A 587 5.58 -8.97 -50.90
C LEU A 587 5.38 -10.40 -50.36
N SER A 588 4.31 -11.05 -50.81
CA SER A 588 4.09 -12.47 -50.59
C SER A 588 5.12 -13.28 -51.39
N ASN A 589 5.76 -14.23 -50.71
CA ASN A 589 6.71 -15.12 -51.35
C ASN A 589 6.04 -16.08 -52.33
#